data_c2d8af6ef76596c1b44d8c9f1a2cf66b
#
_entry.id   c2d8af6ef76596c1b44d8c9f1a2cf66b
#
_cell.length_a   1.000
_cell.length_b   1.000
_cell.length_c   1.000
_cell.angle_alpha   90.00
_cell.angle_beta   90.00
_cell.angle_gamma   90.00
#
_symmetry.space_group_name_H-M   'P 1'
#
loop_
_entity.id
_entity.type
_entity.pdbx_description
1 polymer ?
#
loop_
_entity_poly.entity_id
_entity_poly.type
_entity_poly.pdbx_seq_one_letter_code
_entity_poly.pdbx_strand_id
1 'polypeptide(L)'
;EIMPSLVGSEMCIRDRDIANLWIGNQGGSLGEVGAIALLIGFAYLLYRKIISWHIPVTILLTVFLFSFVLACGQETGNPQNIPMWQYAFDFALIQLLSGGLLLGAIYMATDYVTSPMTSKGMIIYGIGIGILTVVIRQWGGYPEGVSFAILIMNAFTPLINNYIKPKRFGNHRS
;
A
#
# COMPACT_ATOMS: atom_id res chain seq x y z
N GLU A 1 0.40 26.73 12.03
CA GLU A 1 1.71 26.06 11.82
C GLU A 1 1.42 24.71 11.23
N ILE A 2 1.56 24.62 9.90
CA ILE A 2 1.30 23.40 9.15
C ILE A 2 2.47 22.47 9.45
N MET A 3 2.20 21.38 10.15
CA MET A 3 3.21 20.32 10.33
C MET A 3 3.75 19.92 8.95
N PRO A 4 5.06 20.01 8.72
CA PRO A 4 5.64 19.49 7.48
C PRO A 4 5.33 18.00 7.39
N SER A 5 4.85 17.59 6.22
CA SER A 5 4.42 16.23 5.95
C SER A 5 5.50 15.24 6.40
N LEU A 6 5.11 14.28 7.20
CA LEU A 6 5.98 13.24 7.80
C LEU A 6 6.78 12.42 6.79
N VAL A 7 6.53 12.59 5.52
CA VAL A 7 7.14 11.83 4.41
C VAL A 7 8.22 12.63 3.67
N GLY A 8 8.26 13.95 3.84
CA GLY A 8 9.15 14.83 3.06
C GLY A 8 10.37 15.38 3.81
N SER A 9 10.51 15.15 5.11
CA SER A 9 11.67 15.67 5.82
C SER A 9 12.75 14.58 5.95
N GLU A 10 13.92 14.84 5.40
CA GLU A 10 15.12 14.04 5.50
C GLU A 10 15.51 13.68 6.97
N MET A 11 14.99 14.43 7.93
CA MET A 11 15.20 14.24 9.36
C MET A 11 14.46 12.99 9.89
N CYS A 12 13.42 12.52 9.23
CA CYS A 12 12.64 11.37 9.70
C CYS A 12 13.27 10.01 9.40
N ILE A 13 14.16 9.91 8.43
CA ILE A 13 14.82 8.63 8.06
C ILE A 13 15.92 8.30 9.05
N ARG A 14 16.54 9.31 9.66
CA ARG A 14 17.72 9.17 10.51
C ARG A 14 17.42 8.62 11.91
N ASP A 15 16.22 8.89 12.44
CA ASP A 15 15.89 8.57 13.85
C ASP A 15 14.85 7.43 13.99
N ARG A 16 14.40 6.84 12.89
CA ARG A 16 13.45 5.74 12.94
C ARG A 16 14.17 4.41 12.81
N ASP A 17 14.41 3.79 13.94
CA ASP A 17 14.77 2.37 13.95
C ASP A 17 13.65 1.57 13.28
N ILE A 18 13.98 0.90 12.17
CA ILE A 18 13.07 0.00 11.45
C ILE A 18 12.45 -1.02 12.42
N ALA A 19 13.21 -1.42 13.44
CA ALA A 19 12.74 -2.29 14.52
C ALA A 19 11.55 -1.70 15.30
N ASN A 20 11.56 -0.39 15.57
CA ASN A 20 10.46 0.29 16.26
C ASN A 20 9.20 0.40 15.41
N LEU A 21 9.36 0.49 14.08
CA LEU A 21 8.24 0.44 13.13
C LEU A 21 7.54 -0.93 13.12
N TRP A 22 8.30 -2.02 13.22
CA TRP A 22 7.76 -3.37 13.28
C TRP A 22 6.97 -3.64 14.57
N ILE A 23 7.49 -3.17 15.70
CA ILE A 23 6.91 -3.39 17.02
C ILE A 23 5.76 -2.41 17.31
N GLY A 24 5.74 -1.27 16.59
CA GLY A 24 4.70 -0.27 16.77
C GLY A 24 4.94 0.70 17.93
N ASN A 25 6.19 0.98 18.25
CA ASN A 25 6.56 1.92 19.31
C ASN A 25 6.70 3.36 18.74
N GLN A 26 5.73 3.78 17.94
CA GLN A 26 5.66 5.14 17.37
C GLN A 26 4.32 5.81 17.64
N GLY A 27 4.33 7.12 17.77
CA GLY A 27 3.12 7.93 17.82
C GLY A 27 2.35 7.83 16.49
N GLY A 28 1.25 7.09 16.50
CA GLY A 28 0.36 6.91 15.38
C GLY A 28 -1.05 6.60 15.85
N SER A 29 -1.98 6.45 14.94
CA SER A 29 -3.37 6.12 15.26
C SER A 29 -3.47 4.71 15.86
N LEU A 30 -4.36 4.55 16.84
CA LEU A 30 -4.65 3.25 17.48
C LEU A 30 -5.08 2.25 16.41
N GLY A 31 -4.34 1.15 16.27
CA GLY A 31 -4.61 0.08 15.30
C GLY A 31 -3.72 0.07 14.05
N GLU A 32 -3.00 1.15 13.76
CA GLU A 32 -2.05 1.21 12.63
C GLU A 32 -0.64 0.81 13.04
N VAL A 33 -0.36 0.90 14.33
CA VAL A 33 1.00 0.92 14.89
C VAL A 33 1.64 -0.47 14.94
N GLY A 34 0.87 -1.53 14.97
CA GLY A 34 1.39 -2.91 15.08
C GLY A 34 1.47 -3.64 13.75
N ALA A 35 2.49 -3.42 12.93
CA ALA A 35 2.66 -4.14 11.66
C ALA A 35 2.63 -5.66 11.84
N ILE A 36 3.27 -6.18 12.89
CA ILE A 36 3.27 -7.62 13.22
C ILE A 36 1.85 -8.11 13.53
N ALA A 37 1.08 -7.39 14.33
CA ALA A 37 -0.30 -7.77 14.67
C ALA A 37 -1.19 -7.80 13.43
N LEU A 38 -1.06 -6.80 12.54
CA LEU A 38 -1.80 -6.75 11.26
C LEU A 38 -1.43 -7.91 10.34
N LEU A 39 -0.16 -8.30 10.27
CA LEU A 39 0.29 -9.44 9.47
C LEU A 39 -0.19 -10.78 10.04
N ILE A 40 -0.23 -10.94 11.36
CA ILE A 40 -0.80 -12.13 12.00
C ILE A 40 -2.31 -12.22 11.68
N GLY A 41 -3.05 -11.11 11.81
CA GLY A 41 -4.44 -11.03 11.41
C GLY A 41 -4.65 -11.37 9.92
N PHE A 42 -3.80 -10.86 9.05
CA PHE A 42 -3.83 -11.18 7.63
C PHE A 42 -3.59 -12.68 7.35
N ALA A 43 -2.58 -13.28 7.99
CA ALA A 43 -2.31 -14.71 7.87
C ALA A 43 -3.52 -15.56 8.33
N TYR A 44 -4.17 -15.17 9.43
CA TYR A 44 -5.39 -15.83 9.89
C TYR A 44 -6.53 -15.73 8.88
N LEU A 45 -6.79 -14.54 8.32
CA LEU A 45 -7.83 -14.32 7.32
C LEU A 45 -7.58 -15.11 6.03
N LEU A 46 -6.31 -15.21 5.59
CA LEU A 46 -5.92 -16.05 4.46
C LEU A 46 -6.13 -17.55 4.75
N TYR A 47 -5.74 -18.00 5.94
CA TYR A 47 -5.93 -19.40 6.36
C TYR A 47 -7.42 -19.79 6.35
N ARG A 48 -8.28 -18.90 6.83
CA ARG A 48 -9.74 -19.06 6.80
C ARG A 48 -10.37 -18.86 5.42
N LYS A 49 -9.57 -18.49 4.40
CA LYS A 49 -10.03 -18.18 3.04
C LYS A 49 -11.15 -17.13 2.97
N ILE A 50 -11.13 -16.19 3.92
CA ILE A 50 -12.08 -15.09 3.98
C ILE A 50 -11.70 -14.02 2.96
N ILE A 51 -10.40 -13.78 2.76
CA ILE A 51 -9.88 -12.73 1.87
C ILE A 51 -9.05 -13.37 0.76
N SER A 52 -9.13 -12.83 -0.45
CA SER A 52 -8.26 -13.18 -1.56
C SER A 52 -6.92 -12.43 -1.42
N TRP A 53 -5.81 -13.15 -1.53
CA TRP A 53 -4.45 -12.60 -1.40
C TRP A 53 -4.06 -11.63 -2.52
N HIS A 54 -4.80 -11.63 -3.65
CA HIS A 54 -4.49 -10.84 -4.85
C HIS A 54 -4.43 -9.33 -4.56
N ILE A 55 -5.43 -8.78 -3.87
CA ILE A 55 -5.53 -7.34 -3.62
C ILE A 55 -4.42 -6.85 -2.68
N PRO A 56 -4.24 -7.39 -1.45
CA PRO A 56 -3.22 -6.89 -0.53
C PRO A 56 -1.82 -7.01 -1.09
N VAL A 57 -1.48 -8.17 -1.68
CA VAL A 57 -0.15 -8.41 -2.23
C VAL A 57 0.13 -7.45 -3.39
N THR A 58 -0.85 -7.22 -4.26
CA THR A 58 -0.67 -6.30 -5.39
C THR A 58 -0.48 -4.86 -4.92
N ILE A 59 -1.24 -4.41 -3.93
CA ILE A 59 -1.07 -3.05 -3.37
C ILE A 59 0.32 -2.89 -2.77
N LEU A 60 0.73 -3.80 -1.88
CA LEU A 60 2.03 -3.73 -1.22
C LEU A 60 3.18 -3.77 -2.22
N LEU A 61 3.11 -4.67 -3.20
CA LEU A 61 4.12 -4.78 -4.24
C LEU A 61 4.21 -3.51 -5.10
N THR A 62 3.08 -2.94 -5.49
CA THR A 62 3.03 -1.73 -6.31
C THR A 62 3.58 -0.52 -5.54
N VAL A 63 3.20 -0.36 -4.27
CA VAL A 63 3.73 0.71 -3.43
C VAL A 63 5.24 0.55 -3.25
N PHE A 64 5.72 -0.67 -2.98
CA PHE A 64 7.14 -0.94 -2.84
C PHE A 64 7.92 -0.59 -4.10
N LEU A 65 7.51 -1.14 -5.25
CA LEU A 65 8.19 -0.90 -6.53
C LEU A 65 8.18 0.58 -6.92
N PHE A 66 7.03 1.24 -6.78
CA PHE A 66 6.91 2.64 -7.17
C PHE A 66 7.71 3.55 -6.24
N SER A 67 7.69 3.31 -4.92
CA SER A 67 8.52 4.06 -3.97
C SER A 67 10.01 3.81 -4.20
N PHE A 68 10.40 2.58 -4.54
CA PHE A 68 11.79 2.25 -4.86
C PHE A 68 12.26 2.99 -6.11
N VAL A 69 11.47 3.01 -7.17
CA VAL A 69 11.80 3.74 -8.42
C VAL A 69 11.91 5.25 -8.16
N LEU A 70 11.00 5.82 -7.37
CA LEU A 70 11.05 7.24 -7.01
C LEU A 70 12.32 7.58 -6.21
N ALA A 71 12.69 6.73 -5.24
CA ALA A 71 13.90 6.94 -4.45
C ALA A 71 15.17 6.87 -5.32
N CYS A 72 15.22 5.96 -6.30
CA CYS A 72 16.33 5.89 -7.26
C CYS A 72 16.39 7.11 -8.20
N GLY A 73 15.25 7.76 -8.46
CA GLY A 73 15.19 8.96 -9.32
C GLY A 73 15.52 10.28 -8.59
N GLN A 74 15.55 10.29 -7.28
CA GLN A 74 15.90 11.48 -6.50
C GLN A 74 17.40 11.46 -6.14
N GLU A 75 18.22 12.06 -6.97
CA GLU A 75 19.68 12.17 -6.76
C GLU A 75 20.07 13.02 -5.55
N THR A 76 19.15 13.80 -4.99
CA THR A 76 19.41 14.82 -3.95
C THR A 76 19.28 14.33 -2.51
N GLY A 77 18.88 13.09 -2.27
CA GLY A 77 18.49 12.62 -0.94
C GLY A 77 19.44 11.64 -0.25
N ASN A 78 20.74 11.61 -0.59
CA ASN A 78 21.69 10.69 0.08
C ASN A 78 22.65 11.42 1.05
N PRO A 79 22.21 11.76 2.27
CA PRO A 79 23.06 12.50 3.23
C PRO A 79 24.16 11.66 3.88
N GLN A 80 24.23 10.33 3.66
CA GLN A 80 25.05 9.41 4.43
C GLN A 80 26.09 8.61 3.63
N ASN A 81 26.36 8.90 2.36
CA ASN A 81 27.25 8.06 1.52
C ASN A 81 26.89 6.56 1.49
N ILE A 82 25.62 6.24 1.73
CA ILE A 82 25.10 4.88 1.66
C ILE A 82 24.87 4.53 0.16
N PRO A 83 25.10 3.28 -0.27
CA PRO A 83 24.82 2.90 -1.63
C PRO A 83 23.33 3.14 -1.99
N MET A 84 23.09 3.77 -3.14
CA MET A 84 21.76 4.23 -3.59
C MET A 84 20.66 3.15 -3.47
N TRP A 85 21.00 1.90 -3.76
CA TRP A 85 20.06 0.80 -3.67
C TRP A 85 19.60 0.49 -2.24
N GLN A 86 20.48 0.68 -1.24
CA GLN A 86 20.14 0.48 0.16
C GLN A 86 19.22 1.59 0.65
N TYR A 87 19.52 2.84 0.31
CA TYR A 87 18.66 3.98 0.60
C TYR A 87 17.27 3.80 -0.01
N ALA A 88 17.19 3.39 -1.28
CA ALA A 88 15.92 3.18 -1.96
C ALA A 88 15.10 2.03 -1.34
N PHE A 89 15.77 0.98 -0.87
CA PHE A 89 15.13 -0.14 -0.18
C PHE A 89 14.57 0.29 1.17
N ASP A 90 15.36 0.99 1.99
CA ASP A 90 14.93 1.48 3.30
C ASP A 90 13.77 2.47 3.16
N PHE A 91 13.85 3.38 2.19
CA PHE A 91 12.76 4.30 1.87
C PHE A 91 11.47 3.56 1.49
N ALA A 92 11.55 2.56 0.62
CA ALA A 92 10.39 1.77 0.23
C ALA A 92 9.80 0.97 1.41
N LEU A 93 10.63 0.44 2.31
CA LEU A 93 10.17 -0.24 3.52
C LEU A 93 9.47 0.73 4.48
N ILE A 94 10.02 1.91 4.68
CA ILE A 94 9.40 2.94 5.52
C ILE A 94 8.04 3.35 4.95
N GLN A 95 7.94 3.50 3.64
CA GLN A 95 6.66 3.79 2.96
C GLN A 95 5.62 2.69 3.17
N LEU A 96 6.04 1.41 3.20
CA LEU A 96 5.15 0.29 3.47
C LEU A 96 4.66 0.23 4.93
N LEU A 97 5.58 0.46 5.86
CA LEU A 97 5.33 0.31 7.29
C LEU A 97 4.74 1.59 7.92
N SER A 98 4.88 2.72 7.26
CA SER A 98 4.41 4.03 7.73
C SER A 98 2.97 4.30 7.31
N GLY A 99 2.20 4.88 8.24
CA GLY A 99 0.79 5.20 8.02
C GLY A 99 -0.08 3.96 7.86
N GLY A 100 -1.37 4.14 7.75
CA GLY A 100 -2.36 3.07 7.66
C GLY A 100 -2.32 2.21 6.40
N LEU A 101 -1.20 2.13 5.66
CA LEU A 101 -1.11 1.36 4.42
C LEU A 101 -1.42 -0.12 4.64
N LEU A 102 -0.80 -0.75 5.64
CA LEU A 102 -1.03 -2.17 5.94
C LEU A 102 -2.48 -2.41 6.32
N LEU A 103 -3.03 -1.58 7.19
CA LEU A 103 -4.43 -1.67 7.59
C LEU A 103 -5.36 -1.46 6.39
N GLY A 104 -5.11 -0.41 5.60
CA GLY A 104 -5.89 -0.10 4.40
C GLY A 104 -5.84 -1.21 3.35
N ALA A 105 -4.65 -1.74 3.05
CA ALA A 105 -4.47 -2.78 2.04
C ALA A 105 -5.06 -4.13 2.46
N ILE A 106 -4.98 -4.48 3.75
CA ILE A 106 -5.41 -5.79 4.25
C ILE A 106 -6.91 -5.82 4.57
N TYR A 107 -7.42 -4.77 5.26
CA TYR A 107 -8.76 -4.79 5.81
C TYR A 107 -9.76 -3.90 5.06
N MET A 108 -9.31 -2.76 4.52
CA MET A 108 -10.22 -1.83 3.82
C MET A 108 -10.37 -2.15 2.33
N ALA A 109 -9.27 -2.45 1.64
CA ALA A 109 -9.29 -2.70 0.19
C ALA A 109 -9.85 -4.07 -0.18
N THR A 110 -9.97 -4.99 0.77
CA THR A 110 -10.46 -6.35 0.56
C THR A 110 -11.95 -6.52 0.84
N ASP A 111 -12.70 -5.43 0.94
CA ASP A 111 -14.13 -5.47 1.15
C ASP A 111 -14.86 -6.15 -0.03
N TYR A 112 -15.73 -7.11 0.28
CA TYR A 112 -16.48 -7.89 -0.72
C TYR A 112 -17.43 -7.06 -1.59
N VAL A 113 -17.93 -5.95 -1.06
CA VAL A 113 -18.94 -5.14 -1.74
C VAL A 113 -18.31 -4.25 -2.80
N THR A 114 -17.14 -3.73 -2.54
CA THR A 114 -16.48 -2.70 -3.36
C THR A 114 -15.37 -3.24 -4.25
N SER A 115 -14.85 -4.44 -3.96
CA SER A 115 -13.76 -5.04 -4.73
C SER A 115 -14.23 -5.70 -6.03
N PRO A 116 -13.40 -5.74 -7.09
CA PRO A 116 -13.72 -6.43 -8.34
C PRO A 116 -13.89 -7.93 -8.15
N MET A 117 -14.83 -8.53 -8.90
CA MET A 117 -15.14 -9.96 -8.80
C MET A 117 -14.11 -10.88 -9.47
N THR A 118 -13.30 -10.38 -10.40
CA THR A 118 -12.35 -11.19 -11.18
C THR A 118 -10.93 -11.03 -10.66
N SER A 119 -10.12 -12.11 -10.66
CA SER A 119 -8.72 -12.04 -10.22
C SER A 119 -7.90 -11.00 -11.02
N LYS A 120 -8.16 -10.87 -12.32
CA LYS A 120 -7.51 -9.84 -13.14
C LYS A 120 -7.96 -8.43 -12.76
N GLY A 121 -9.25 -8.26 -12.45
CA GLY A 121 -9.79 -7.00 -11.95
C GLY A 121 -9.19 -6.62 -10.60
N MET A 122 -9.02 -7.58 -9.69
CA MET A 122 -8.39 -7.38 -8.38
C MET A 122 -6.94 -6.89 -8.50
N ILE A 123 -6.17 -7.42 -9.47
CA ILE A 123 -4.79 -6.98 -9.71
C ILE A 123 -4.77 -5.53 -10.22
N ILE A 124 -5.60 -5.19 -11.20
CA ILE A 124 -5.68 -3.81 -11.73
C ILE A 124 -6.13 -2.83 -10.65
N TYR A 125 -7.10 -3.22 -9.85
CA TYR A 125 -7.59 -2.46 -8.71
C TYR A 125 -6.48 -2.21 -7.68
N GLY A 126 -5.73 -3.26 -7.33
CA GLY A 126 -4.60 -3.15 -6.40
C GLY A 126 -3.46 -2.26 -6.92
N ILE A 127 -3.12 -2.38 -8.22
CA ILE A 127 -2.14 -1.49 -8.87
C ILE A 127 -2.60 -0.04 -8.81
N GLY A 128 -3.87 0.22 -9.14
CA GLY A 128 -4.44 1.57 -9.08
C GLY A 128 -4.37 2.19 -7.68
N ILE A 129 -4.74 1.44 -6.64
CA ILE A 129 -4.63 1.89 -5.25
C ILE A 129 -3.17 2.19 -4.91
N GLY A 130 -2.24 1.28 -5.25
CA GLY A 130 -0.83 1.45 -4.93
C GLY A 130 -0.23 2.71 -5.55
N ILE A 131 -0.49 2.96 -6.84
CA ILE A 131 -0.01 4.16 -7.55
C ILE A 131 -0.61 5.42 -6.93
N LEU A 132 -1.94 5.46 -6.76
CA LEU A 132 -2.63 6.63 -6.19
C LEU A 132 -2.14 6.94 -4.78
N THR A 133 -1.91 5.92 -3.95
CA THR A 133 -1.40 6.10 -2.59
C THR A 133 -0.05 6.79 -2.59
N VAL A 134 0.90 6.34 -3.42
CA VAL A 134 2.23 6.94 -3.49
C VAL A 134 2.16 8.36 -4.07
N VAL A 135 1.33 8.58 -5.10
CA VAL A 135 1.13 9.91 -5.68
C VAL A 135 0.56 10.89 -4.65
N ILE A 136 -0.48 10.48 -3.90
CA ILE A 136 -1.09 11.34 -2.88
C ILE A 136 -0.10 11.64 -1.74
N ARG A 137 0.71 10.67 -1.33
CA ARG A 137 1.72 10.87 -0.28
C ARG A 137 2.84 11.81 -0.71
N GLN A 138 3.30 11.72 -1.96
CA GLN A 138 4.42 12.54 -2.45
C GLN A 138 3.99 13.97 -2.82
N TRP A 139 2.83 14.10 -3.46
CA TRP A 139 2.38 15.39 -3.99
C TRP A 139 1.17 15.97 -3.28
N GLY A 140 0.39 15.15 -2.58
CA GLY A 140 -0.86 15.58 -1.95
C GLY A 140 -0.71 16.14 -0.52
N GLY A 141 0.45 16.01 0.13
CA GLY A 141 0.66 16.46 1.51
C GLY A 141 -0.18 15.72 2.56
N TYR A 142 -0.81 14.61 2.19
CA TYR A 142 -1.58 13.77 3.12
C TYR A 142 -0.81 12.48 3.45
N PRO A 143 -0.40 12.27 4.71
CA PRO A 143 0.34 11.08 5.11
C PRO A 143 -0.47 9.78 4.95
N GLU A 144 -1.80 9.86 5.04
CA GLU A 144 -2.73 8.73 4.96
C GLU A 144 -3.43 8.62 3.59
N GLY A 145 -2.71 8.78 2.50
CA GLY A 145 -3.26 8.73 1.14
C GLY A 145 -4.04 7.47 0.77
N VAL A 146 -3.93 6.39 1.56
CA VAL A 146 -4.55 5.08 1.27
C VAL A 146 -6.07 5.15 1.26
N SER A 147 -6.68 5.80 2.23
CA SER A 147 -8.13 5.92 2.33
C SER A 147 -8.73 6.61 1.12
N PHE A 148 -8.11 7.70 0.67
CA PHE A 148 -8.53 8.42 -0.54
C PHE A 148 -8.30 7.58 -1.81
N ALA A 149 -7.19 6.87 -1.90
CA ALA A 149 -6.90 5.99 -3.03
C ALA A 149 -7.96 4.89 -3.16
N ILE A 150 -8.35 4.26 -2.05
CA ILE A 150 -9.40 3.23 -2.02
C ILE A 150 -10.74 3.83 -2.44
N LEU A 151 -11.12 5.00 -1.93
CA LEU A 151 -12.36 5.67 -2.32
C LEU A 151 -12.44 5.95 -3.82
N ILE A 152 -11.37 6.49 -4.39
CA ILE A 152 -11.29 6.77 -5.83
C ILE A 152 -11.39 5.47 -6.62
N MET A 153 -10.64 4.44 -6.25
CA MET A 153 -10.67 3.17 -6.96
C MET A 153 -11.99 2.42 -6.82
N ASN A 154 -12.70 2.57 -5.70
CA ASN A 154 -14.06 2.04 -5.55
C ASN A 154 -15.03 2.64 -6.57
N ALA A 155 -14.90 3.92 -6.89
CA ALA A 155 -15.69 4.56 -7.96
C ALA A 155 -15.38 3.97 -9.34
N PHE A 156 -14.16 3.48 -9.58
CA PHE A 156 -13.76 2.83 -10.83
C PHE A 156 -14.10 1.34 -10.89
N THR A 157 -14.45 0.70 -9.77
CA THR A 157 -14.75 -0.75 -9.73
C THR A 157 -15.86 -1.17 -10.71
N PRO A 158 -16.98 -0.45 -10.89
CA PRO A 158 -17.99 -0.81 -11.88
C PRO A 158 -17.45 -0.80 -13.31
N LEU A 159 -16.53 0.13 -13.61
CA LEU A 159 -15.87 0.20 -14.90
C LEU A 159 -14.97 -1.01 -15.14
N ILE A 160 -14.15 -1.37 -14.14
CA ILE A 160 -13.28 -2.56 -14.19
C ILE A 160 -14.10 -3.83 -14.42
N ASN A 161 -15.21 -4.00 -13.70
CA ASN A 161 -16.09 -5.16 -13.83
C ASN A 161 -16.80 -5.22 -15.20
N ASN A 162 -17.05 -4.09 -15.84
CA ASN A 162 -17.65 -4.05 -17.17
C ASN A 162 -16.66 -4.50 -18.26
N TYR A 163 -15.40 -4.10 -18.14
CA TYR A 163 -14.35 -4.49 -19.09
C TYR A 163 -13.84 -5.92 -18.85
N ILE A 164 -13.73 -6.34 -17.59
CA ILE A 164 -13.18 -7.65 -17.22
C ILE A 164 -14.31 -8.52 -16.67
N LYS A 165 -15.15 -9.05 -17.59
CA LYS A 165 -16.28 -9.89 -17.21
C LYS A 165 -15.81 -11.26 -16.72
N PRO A 166 -16.40 -11.83 -15.66
CA PRO A 166 -16.17 -13.21 -15.26
C PRO A 166 -16.63 -14.17 -16.37
N LYS A 167 -15.96 -15.31 -16.49
CA LYS A 167 -16.37 -16.35 -17.44
C LYS A 167 -17.78 -16.81 -17.07
N ARG A 168 -18.68 -16.81 -18.05
CA ARG A 168 -20.06 -17.32 -17.86
C ARG A 168 -20.01 -18.82 -17.61
N PHE A 169 -20.76 -19.31 -16.63
CA PHE A 169 -20.99 -20.73 -16.42
C PHE A 169 -21.58 -21.35 -17.69
N GLY A 170 -21.07 -22.50 -18.11
CA GLY A 170 -21.60 -23.26 -19.25
C GLY A 170 -20.92 -23.02 -20.60
N ASN A 171 -19.93 -22.14 -20.71
CA ASN A 171 -19.19 -21.98 -21.96
C ASN A 171 -18.02 -22.97 -22.04
N HIS A 172 -18.32 -24.24 -22.32
CA HIS A 172 -17.33 -25.20 -22.79
C HIS A 172 -16.88 -24.76 -24.19
N ARG A 173 -15.66 -24.29 -24.34
CA ARG A 173 -15.01 -24.21 -25.65
C ARG A 173 -14.82 -25.64 -26.15
N SER A 174 -15.62 -26.02 -27.14
CA SER A 174 -15.29 -27.08 -28.10
C SER A 174 -14.05 -26.70 -28.89
#